data_d1eba35d7e1979ab1d5d50efbb5352f8
#
_entry.id   d1eba35d7e1979ab1d5d50efbb5352f8
#
_cell.length_a   1.000
_cell.length_b   1.000
_cell.length_c   1.000
_cell.angle_alpha   90.00
_cell.angle_beta   90.00
_cell.angle_gamma   90.00
#
_symmetry.space_group_name_H-M   'P 1'
#
loop_
_entity.id
_entity.type
_entity.pdbx_description
1 polymer ?
#
loop_
_entity_poly.entity_id
_entity_poly.type
_entity_poly.pdbx_seq_one_letter_code
_entity_poly.pdbx_strand_id
1 'polypeptide(L)'
;MTNNLAKVESQPEISLFFNEYPSALGLIKLLVVNTEKNEIFLLMNMNKKLFLNVIGLAIVVMTCTMCQRPTTSLPSSPEEALAELLAGNERYANEQCINPRSDMDRVEETAPHQAPFAAVVGCSDSRVPVELLFDQGIGDIFVIRTAGNNVNSEMVMGSVDYAIEHLGVKVLLVLGHGSCGGVTAAISAGEHEHGNIAHLLDTIRNDVRDYIGKAESLDKAILHHTLVQVDRIMAYPHVAEKVENGELLVKPAYYDVNTGKVSLLQ
;
A
#
# COMPACT_ATOMS: atom_id res chain seq x y z
N MET A 1 15.10 48.40 -18.11
CA MET A 1 15.64 47.02 -18.16
C MET A 1 15.20 46.34 -16.88
N THR A 2 14.09 45.65 -16.91
CA THR A 2 13.49 45.01 -15.74
C THR A 2 13.60 43.52 -15.90
N ASN A 3 14.42 42.86 -15.03
CA ASN A 3 14.52 41.39 -14.91
C ASN A 3 13.25 40.90 -14.21
N ASN A 4 12.46 40.09 -14.89
CA ASN A 4 11.40 39.30 -14.26
C ASN A 4 11.96 37.91 -13.93
N LEU A 5 12.26 37.70 -12.64
CA LEU A 5 12.52 36.38 -12.01
C LEU A 5 11.17 35.79 -11.58
N ALA A 6 10.76 34.72 -12.19
CA ALA A 6 9.68 33.89 -11.65
C ALA A 6 10.32 32.78 -10.79
N LYS A 7 10.12 32.83 -9.49
CA LYS A 7 10.60 31.87 -8.49
C LYS A 7 9.49 30.85 -8.25
N VAL A 8 9.77 29.58 -8.56
CA VAL A 8 8.91 28.44 -8.17
C VAL A 8 9.65 27.70 -7.05
N GLU A 9 9.07 27.72 -5.87
CA GLU A 9 9.63 27.04 -4.69
C GLU A 9 9.35 25.53 -4.74
N SER A 10 10.38 24.73 -4.36
CA SER A 10 10.39 23.30 -4.03
C SER A 10 10.50 22.26 -5.15
N GLN A 11 11.44 22.46 -6.09
CA GLN A 11 12.08 21.41 -6.90
C GLN A 11 13.48 21.95 -7.27
N PRO A 12 14.49 21.13 -7.68
CA PRO A 12 15.80 21.67 -8.00
C PRO A 12 15.68 22.81 -9.02
N GLU A 13 16.19 23.97 -8.65
CA GLU A 13 15.97 25.22 -9.39
C GLU A 13 16.56 25.11 -10.80
N ILE A 14 15.69 25.03 -11.82
CA ILE A 14 16.05 25.29 -13.21
C ILE A 14 15.69 26.76 -13.47
N SER A 15 16.68 27.63 -13.44
CA SER A 15 16.47 29.04 -13.84
C SER A 15 16.73 29.19 -15.34
N LEU A 16 15.68 29.60 -16.08
CA LEU A 16 15.75 29.90 -17.50
C LEU A 16 16.02 31.40 -17.69
N PHE A 17 17.16 31.76 -18.26
CA PHE A 17 17.44 33.15 -18.66
C PHE A 17 17.21 33.32 -20.15
N PHE A 18 16.27 34.19 -20.53
CA PHE A 18 16.08 34.61 -21.92
C PHE A 18 16.79 35.94 -22.13
N ASN A 19 17.70 35.98 -23.09
CA ASN A 19 18.34 37.23 -23.52
C ASN A 19 18.04 37.47 -25.01
N GLU A 20 17.22 38.47 -25.31
CA GLU A 20 16.96 38.88 -26.67
C GLU A 20 18.06 39.83 -27.14
N TYR A 21 18.76 39.46 -28.19
CA TYR A 21 19.62 40.36 -28.94
C TYR A 21 18.94 40.67 -30.30
N PRO A 22 18.78 41.99 -30.65
CA PRO A 22 18.25 42.37 -31.95
C PRO A 22 19.36 42.23 -33.01
N SER A 23 19.41 41.12 -33.70
CA SER A 23 20.16 41.01 -34.97
C SER A 23 19.32 40.27 -36.01
N ALA A 24 19.48 40.71 -37.25
CA ALA A 24 18.64 40.37 -38.41
C ALA A 24 18.57 38.88 -38.79
N LEU A 25 19.01 37.94 -37.95
CA LEU A 25 19.09 36.49 -38.18
C LEU A 25 18.31 35.64 -37.21
N GLY A 26 17.48 36.17 -36.32
CA GLY A 26 16.50 35.41 -35.52
C GLY A 26 17.06 34.24 -34.72
N LEU A 27 18.21 34.38 -34.08
CA LEU A 27 18.88 33.35 -33.31
C LEU A 27 18.58 33.51 -31.81
N ILE A 28 17.99 32.50 -31.20
CA ILE A 28 17.72 32.45 -29.75
C ILE A 28 18.87 31.73 -29.09
N LYS A 29 19.51 32.37 -28.09
CA LYS A 29 20.49 31.66 -27.20
C LYS A 29 19.76 31.25 -25.93
N LEU A 30 19.73 29.95 -25.65
CA LEU A 30 19.23 29.41 -24.42
C LEU A 30 20.42 29.00 -23.54
N LEU A 31 20.50 29.56 -22.35
CA LEU A 31 21.45 29.15 -21.33
C LEU A 31 20.70 28.32 -20.28
N VAL A 32 21.01 27.03 -20.18
CA VAL A 32 20.50 26.18 -19.11
C VAL A 32 21.63 25.99 -18.10
N VAL A 33 21.40 26.43 -16.88
CA VAL A 33 22.36 26.28 -15.77
C VAL A 33 21.83 25.18 -14.85
N ASN A 34 22.57 24.07 -14.72
CA ASN A 34 22.30 23.08 -13.72
C ASN A 34 23.07 23.45 -12.43
N THR A 35 22.32 23.86 -11.39
CA THR A 35 22.89 24.38 -10.14
C THR A 35 23.51 23.30 -9.25
N GLU A 36 23.17 22.00 -9.43
CA GLU A 36 23.74 20.91 -8.63
C GLU A 36 25.14 20.48 -9.08
N LYS A 37 25.52 20.73 -10.36
CA LYS A 37 26.81 20.26 -10.91
C LYS A 37 27.70 21.36 -11.42
N ASN A 38 27.33 22.63 -11.32
CA ASN A 38 28.05 23.77 -11.95
C ASN A 38 28.37 23.57 -13.45
N GLU A 39 27.57 22.78 -14.17
CA GLU A 39 27.76 22.54 -15.59
C GLU A 39 26.91 23.52 -16.40
N ILE A 40 27.58 24.32 -17.25
CA ILE A 40 26.94 25.25 -18.17
C ILE A 40 26.89 24.57 -19.55
N PHE A 41 25.70 24.20 -20.00
CA PHE A 41 25.52 23.74 -21.37
C PHE A 41 25.19 24.90 -22.29
N LEU A 42 26.13 25.23 -23.20
CA LEU A 42 25.95 26.29 -24.20
C LEU A 42 25.38 25.68 -25.48
N LEU A 43 24.08 25.80 -25.70
CA LEU A 43 23.46 25.47 -26.99
C LEU A 43 23.63 26.65 -27.96
N MET A 44 24.69 26.60 -28.78
CA MET A 44 24.98 27.64 -29.73
C MET A 44 24.22 27.42 -31.05
N ASN A 45 23.49 28.44 -31.49
CA ASN A 45 22.97 28.61 -32.84
C ASN A 45 22.05 27.53 -33.40
N MET A 46 20.88 27.29 -32.76
CA MET A 46 19.84 26.50 -33.40
C MET A 46 18.82 27.37 -34.16
N ASN A 47 18.48 26.93 -35.38
CA ASN A 47 17.38 27.52 -36.14
C ASN A 47 16.06 27.30 -35.38
N LYS A 48 15.17 28.34 -35.35
CA LYS A 48 13.89 28.35 -34.64
C LYS A 48 13.04 27.06 -34.87
N LYS A 49 13.05 26.51 -36.10
CA LYS A 49 12.38 25.24 -36.43
C LYS A 49 13.04 24.03 -35.75
N LEU A 50 14.37 24.00 -35.72
CA LEU A 50 15.12 22.90 -35.08
C LEU A 50 14.94 22.94 -33.56
N PHE A 51 14.93 24.15 -32.97
CA PHE A 51 14.66 24.36 -31.55
C PHE A 51 13.26 23.86 -31.12
N LEU A 52 12.21 24.21 -31.91
CA LEU A 52 10.85 23.73 -31.65
C LEU A 52 10.71 22.22 -31.80
N ASN A 53 11.44 21.62 -32.77
CA ASN A 53 11.45 20.18 -32.94
C ASN A 53 12.18 19.46 -31.80
N VAL A 54 13.29 20.02 -31.31
CA VAL A 54 14.05 19.46 -30.17
C VAL A 54 13.23 19.57 -28.86
N ILE A 55 12.56 20.72 -28.63
CA ILE A 55 11.65 20.86 -27.49
C ILE A 55 10.46 19.90 -27.61
N GLY A 56 9.85 19.80 -28.81
CA GLY A 56 8.76 18.86 -29.06
C GLY A 56 9.19 17.42 -28.82
N LEU A 57 10.38 17.02 -29.27
CA LEU A 57 10.94 15.69 -29.02
C LEU A 57 11.27 15.48 -27.53
N ALA A 58 11.84 16.47 -26.87
CA ALA A 58 12.15 16.40 -25.43
C ALA A 58 10.86 16.27 -24.58
N ILE A 59 9.79 16.99 -24.93
CA ILE A 59 8.49 16.88 -24.28
C ILE A 59 7.89 15.48 -24.52
N VAL A 60 7.95 14.98 -25.76
CA VAL A 60 7.47 13.62 -26.09
C VAL A 60 8.26 12.54 -25.35
N VAL A 61 9.58 12.67 -25.27
CA VAL A 61 10.44 11.73 -24.51
C VAL A 61 10.13 11.83 -23.01
N MET A 62 9.95 13.04 -22.49
CA MET A 62 9.63 13.25 -21.06
C MET A 62 8.23 12.72 -20.70
N THR A 63 7.25 12.86 -21.58
CA THR A 63 5.91 12.29 -21.37
C THR A 63 5.90 10.76 -21.52
N CYS A 64 6.68 10.18 -22.43
CA CYS A 64 6.84 8.74 -22.52
C CYS A 64 7.54 8.12 -21.31
N THR A 65 8.53 8.80 -20.72
CA THR A 65 9.21 8.30 -19.50
C THR A 65 8.33 8.39 -18.25
N MET A 66 7.40 9.33 -18.19
CA MET A 66 6.45 9.45 -17.08
C MET A 66 5.32 8.38 -17.09
N CYS A 67 5.15 7.65 -18.19
CA CYS A 67 4.09 6.64 -18.33
C CYS A 67 4.54 5.20 -18.04
N GLN A 68 5.82 4.97 -17.73
CA GLN A 68 6.28 3.66 -17.29
C GLN A 68 6.01 3.49 -15.80
N ARG A 69 4.98 2.70 -15.48
CA ARG A 69 4.77 2.24 -14.09
C ARG A 69 5.98 1.44 -13.65
N PRO A 70 6.52 1.69 -12.44
CA PRO A 70 7.64 0.91 -11.95
C PRO A 70 7.21 -0.56 -11.83
N THR A 71 7.86 -1.44 -12.57
CA THR A 71 7.73 -2.88 -12.42
C THR A 71 8.56 -3.30 -11.22
N THR A 72 7.93 -3.42 -10.06
CA THR A 72 8.56 -4.04 -8.90
C THR A 72 8.55 -5.56 -9.09
N SER A 73 9.69 -6.21 -8.90
CA SER A 73 9.74 -7.68 -8.85
C SER A 73 8.91 -8.18 -7.66
N LEU A 74 8.20 -9.30 -7.82
CA LEU A 74 7.48 -9.90 -6.71
C LEU A 74 8.47 -10.39 -5.63
N PRO A 75 8.12 -10.28 -4.35
CA PRO A 75 8.95 -10.74 -3.24
C PRO A 75 9.22 -12.24 -3.31
N SER A 76 10.43 -12.66 -2.96
CA SER A 76 10.90 -14.05 -3.01
C SER A 76 11.03 -14.68 -1.61
N SER A 77 11.14 -13.86 -0.55
CA SER A 77 11.23 -14.32 0.84
C SER A 77 10.11 -13.74 1.71
N PRO A 78 9.85 -14.32 2.88
CA PRO A 78 8.89 -13.78 3.84
C PRO A 78 9.19 -12.36 4.29
N GLU A 79 10.48 -12.02 4.50
CA GLU A 79 10.91 -10.69 4.91
C GLU A 79 10.70 -9.66 3.78
N GLU A 80 11.02 -10.02 2.54
CA GLU A 80 10.77 -9.17 1.37
C GLU A 80 9.27 -8.93 1.18
N ALA A 81 8.44 -9.97 1.38
CA ALA A 81 6.99 -9.86 1.28
C ALA A 81 6.40 -8.90 2.33
N LEU A 82 6.86 -9.02 3.58
CA LEU A 82 6.46 -8.09 4.63
C LEU A 82 6.94 -6.67 4.35
N ALA A 83 8.19 -6.51 3.91
CA ALA A 83 8.75 -5.21 3.57
C ALA A 83 7.99 -4.53 2.44
N GLU A 84 7.59 -5.28 1.39
CA GLU A 84 6.80 -4.73 0.28
C GLU A 84 5.42 -4.25 0.74
N LEU A 85 4.72 -5.02 1.59
CA LEU A 85 3.44 -4.57 2.16
C LEU A 85 3.60 -3.28 2.96
N LEU A 86 4.62 -3.20 3.83
CA LEU A 86 4.86 -2.00 4.64
C LEU A 86 5.27 -0.80 3.78
N ALA A 87 6.11 -1.01 2.77
CA ALA A 87 6.49 0.04 1.83
C ALA A 87 5.28 0.54 1.02
N GLY A 88 4.39 -0.38 0.61
CA GLY A 88 3.14 -0.02 -0.05
C GLY A 88 2.23 0.81 0.84
N ASN A 89 2.09 0.45 2.12
CA ASN A 89 1.33 1.25 3.06
C ASN A 89 1.95 2.63 3.32
N GLU A 90 3.28 2.73 3.36
CA GLU A 90 3.95 4.03 3.49
C GLU A 90 3.64 4.91 2.26
N ARG A 91 3.64 4.35 1.03
CA ARG A 91 3.20 5.08 -0.17
C ARG A 91 1.75 5.53 -0.06
N TYR A 92 0.85 4.64 0.38
CA TYR A 92 -0.57 4.97 0.57
C TYR A 92 -0.78 6.10 1.57
N ALA A 93 -0.17 6.00 2.75
CA ALA A 93 -0.33 6.98 3.82
C ALA A 93 0.27 8.37 3.48
N ASN A 94 1.23 8.43 2.54
CA ASN A 94 1.85 9.66 2.05
C ASN A 94 1.27 10.16 0.72
N GLU A 95 0.15 9.60 0.24
CA GLU A 95 -0.49 9.96 -1.05
C GLU A 95 0.44 9.76 -2.27
N GLN A 96 1.33 8.77 -2.21
CA GLN A 96 2.35 8.46 -3.22
C GLN A 96 2.13 7.08 -3.88
N CYS A 97 0.88 6.62 -3.93
CA CYS A 97 0.55 5.34 -4.56
C CYS A 97 1.03 5.27 -6.02
N ILE A 98 1.63 4.14 -6.37
CA ILE A 98 2.08 3.85 -7.73
C ILE A 98 1.13 2.91 -8.48
N ASN A 99 0.16 2.28 -7.76
CA ASN A 99 -0.81 1.33 -8.30
C ASN A 99 -0.14 0.27 -9.20
N PRO A 100 0.81 -0.50 -8.69
CA PRO A 100 1.54 -1.48 -9.48
C PRO A 100 0.59 -2.57 -9.98
N ARG A 101 0.90 -3.21 -11.12
CA ARG A 101 0.19 -4.41 -11.60
C ARG A 101 -1.35 -4.31 -11.56
N SER A 102 -1.90 -3.14 -11.97
CA SER A 102 -3.34 -2.82 -11.89
C SER A 102 -3.98 -2.53 -13.25
N ASP A 103 -3.41 -3.04 -14.33
CA ASP A 103 -3.84 -2.88 -15.72
C ASP A 103 -4.39 -4.19 -16.32
N MET A 104 -4.86 -4.10 -17.56
CA MET A 104 -5.41 -5.25 -18.27
C MET A 104 -4.37 -6.30 -18.64
N ASP A 105 -3.11 -5.90 -18.82
CA ASP A 105 -2.01 -6.84 -19.07
C ASP A 105 -1.85 -7.78 -17.85
N ARG A 106 -1.96 -7.23 -16.63
CA ARG A 106 -1.93 -8.03 -15.42
C ARG A 106 -3.16 -8.93 -15.27
N VAL A 107 -4.34 -8.48 -15.69
CA VAL A 107 -5.54 -9.32 -15.72
C VAL A 107 -5.33 -10.54 -16.63
N GLU A 108 -4.77 -10.33 -17.82
CA GLU A 108 -4.48 -11.42 -18.76
C GLU A 108 -3.39 -12.37 -18.20
N GLU A 109 -2.33 -11.83 -17.58
CA GLU A 109 -1.25 -12.60 -16.96
C GLU A 109 -1.77 -13.51 -15.86
N THR A 110 -2.67 -13.02 -15.00
CA THR A 110 -3.18 -13.76 -13.83
C THR A 110 -4.41 -14.62 -14.13
N ALA A 111 -5.05 -14.47 -15.30
CA ALA A 111 -6.24 -15.21 -15.66
C ALA A 111 -6.10 -16.75 -15.57
N PRO A 112 -4.97 -17.39 -15.95
CA PRO A 112 -4.79 -18.84 -15.84
C PRO A 112 -4.64 -19.34 -14.41
N HIS A 113 -4.00 -18.57 -13.52
CA HIS A 113 -3.71 -18.94 -12.13
C HIS A 113 -3.34 -17.72 -11.28
N GLN A 114 -3.51 -17.85 -9.97
CA GLN A 114 -3.07 -16.85 -8.99
C GLN A 114 -1.79 -17.31 -8.27
N ALA A 115 -0.93 -16.38 -7.93
CA ALA A 115 0.29 -16.61 -7.15
C ALA A 115 0.56 -15.40 -6.23
N PRO A 116 -0.32 -15.15 -5.23
CA PRO A 116 -0.16 -14.04 -4.31
C PRO A 116 1.09 -14.26 -3.43
N PHE A 117 1.85 -13.20 -3.18
CA PHE A 117 3.00 -13.30 -2.27
C PHE A 117 2.57 -13.15 -0.80
N ALA A 118 1.38 -12.61 -0.54
CA ALA A 118 0.87 -12.33 0.80
C ALA A 118 -0.58 -12.77 0.95
N ALA A 119 -0.98 -13.04 2.19
CA ALA A 119 -2.38 -13.11 2.58
C ALA A 119 -2.67 -12.10 3.70
N VAL A 120 -3.87 -11.53 3.72
CA VAL A 120 -4.32 -10.61 4.75
C VAL A 120 -5.69 -11.03 5.25
N VAL A 121 -5.76 -11.32 6.56
CA VAL A 121 -7.02 -11.47 7.28
C VAL A 121 -7.42 -10.10 7.81
N GLY A 122 -8.44 -9.49 7.22
CA GLY A 122 -8.89 -8.15 7.56
C GLY A 122 -10.36 -8.07 7.92
N CYS A 123 -10.77 -6.90 8.39
CA CYS A 123 -12.18 -6.64 8.65
C CYS A 123 -12.97 -6.39 7.34
N SER A 124 -14.27 -6.79 7.36
CA SER A 124 -15.22 -6.42 6.30
C SER A 124 -15.60 -4.94 6.30
N ASP A 125 -15.11 -4.15 7.25
CA ASP A 125 -15.34 -2.70 7.32
C ASP A 125 -14.97 -2.03 5.99
N SER A 126 -15.88 -1.22 5.44
CA SER A 126 -15.72 -0.58 4.13
C SER A 126 -14.53 0.40 4.05
N ARG A 127 -14.02 0.84 5.21
CA ARG A 127 -12.84 1.72 5.32
C ARG A 127 -11.52 0.96 5.29
N VAL A 128 -11.54 -0.38 5.16
CA VAL A 128 -10.36 -1.26 5.17
C VAL A 128 -10.20 -1.95 3.79
N PRO A 129 -9.96 -1.22 2.70
CA PRO A 129 -9.72 -1.80 1.37
C PRO A 129 -8.27 -2.29 1.28
N VAL A 130 -8.03 -3.56 1.61
CA VAL A 130 -6.69 -4.13 1.85
C VAL A 130 -5.70 -3.85 0.72
N GLU A 131 -6.10 -4.10 -0.52
CA GLU A 131 -5.23 -3.91 -1.69
C GLU A 131 -4.81 -2.44 -1.86
N LEU A 132 -5.73 -1.51 -1.58
CA LEU A 132 -5.43 -0.07 -1.65
C LEU A 132 -4.53 0.36 -0.49
N LEU A 133 -4.77 -0.15 0.74
CA LEU A 133 -3.98 0.19 1.91
C LEU A 133 -2.50 -0.19 1.77
N PHE A 134 -2.24 -1.26 1.03
CA PHE A 134 -0.88 -1.73 0.80
C PHE A 134 -0.33 -1.36 -0.59
N ASP A 135 -1.07 -0.54 -1.38
CA ASP A 135 -0.69 -0.14 -2.74
C ASP A 135 -0.21 -1.34 -3.57
N GLN A 136 -1.02 -2.41 -3.60
CA GLN A 136 -0.74 -3.65 -4.30
C GLN A 136 -1.73 -3.88 -5.45
N GLY A 137 -1.31 -4.67 -6.43
CA GLY A 137 -2.05 -4.92 -7.65
C GLY A 137 -2.82 -6.24 -7.67
N ILE A 138 -3.35 -6.55 -8.85
CA ILE A 138 -4.15 -7.73 -9.12
C ILE A 138 -3.29 -8.99 -8.89
N GLY A 139 -3.79 -9.91 -8.04
CA GLY A 139 -3.15 -11.18 -7.77
C GLY A 139 -1.96 -11.13 -6.80
N ASP A 140 -1.67 -9.97 -6.19
CA ASP A 140 -0.56 -9.80 -5.25
C ASP A 140 -0.90 -10.26 -3.82
N ILE A 141 -2.15 -10.03 -3.39
CA ILE A 141 -2.61 -10.36 -2.04
C ILE A 141 -3.84 -11.28 -2.12
N PHE A 142 -3.84 -12.34 -1.33
CA PHE A 142 -5.03 -13.15 -1.06
C PHE A 142 -5.75 -12.56 0.15
N VAL A 143 -6.95 -12.00 -0.07
CA VAL A 143 -7.67 -11.24 0.97
C VAL A 143 -8.79 -12.07 1.58
N ILE A 144 -8.76 -12.24 2.90
CA ILE A 144 -9.78 -12.92 3.70
C ILE A 144 -10.45 -11.87 4.58
N ARG A 145 -11.74 -11.58 4.37
CA ARG A 145 -12.45 -10.53 5.10
C ARG A 145 -13.64 -11.05 5.86
N THR A 146 -13.63 -10.81 7.17
CA THR A 146 -14.73 -11.10 8.08
C THR A 146 -15.01 -9.90 8.97
N ALA A 147 -16.23 -9.74 9.50
CA ALA A 147 -16.48 -8.69 10.46
C ALA A 147 -15.61 -8.91 11.72
N GLY A 148 -14.84 -7.86 12.10
CA GLY A 148 -13.89 -7.93 13.20
C GLY A 148 -12.66 -8.78 12.93
N ASN A 149 -12.23 -8.99 11.67
CA ASN A 149 -11.06 -9.83 11.31
C ASN A 149 -11.02 -11.20 12.03
N ASN A 150 -12.20 -11.78 12.29
CA ASN A 150 -12.38 -12.97 13.11
C ASN A 150 -12.15 -14.25 12.28
N VAL A 151 -11.24 -15.12 12.72
CA VAL A 151 -10.93 -16.41 12.08
C VAL A 151 -11.59 -17.61 12.80
N ASN A 152 -12.48 -17.36 13.74
CA ASN A 152 -13.10 -18.40 14.57
C ASN A 152 -14.21 -19.18 13.83
N SER A 153 -13.93 -19.62 12.61
CA SER A 153 -14.78 -20.58 11.90
C SER A 153 -13.94 -21.46 10.97
N GLU A 154 -14.36 -22.72 10.81
CA GLU A 154 -13.70 -23.67 9.91
C GLU A 154 -13.63 -23.17 8.46
N MET A 155 -14.66 -22.46 7.99
CA MET A 155 -14.65 -21.91 6.63
C MET A 155 -13.62 -20.80 6.42
N VAL A 156 -13.44 -19.93 7.43
CA VAL A 156 -12.43 -18.89 7.38
C VAL A 156 -11.03 -19.48 7.49
N MET A 157 -10.84 -20.42 8.43
CA MET A 157 -9.58 -21.15 8.56
C MET A 157 -9.25 -21.94 7.31
N GLY A 158 -10.24 -22.55 6.65
CA GLY A 158 -10.02 -23.20 5.36
C GLY A 158 -9.49 -22.26 4.27
N SER A 159 -9.87 -20.96 4.30
CA SER A 159 -9.30 -19.95 3.40
C SER A 159 -7.87 -19.55 3.79
N VAL A 160 -7.56 -19.54 5.10
CA VAL A 160 -6.19 -19.34 5.61
C VAL A 160 -5.29 -20.50 5.17
N ASP A 161 -5.75 -21.73 5.38
CA ASP A 161 -5.01 -22.94 4.99
C ASP A 161 -4.78 -22.98 3.47
N TYR A 162 -5.80 -22.60 2.68
CA TYR A 162 -5.67 -22.52 1.23
C TYR A 162 -4.56 -21.53 0.81
N ALA A 163 -4.51 -20.35 1.43
CA ALA A 163 -3.47 -19.37 1.15
C ALA A 163 -2.07 -19.90 1.49
N ILE A 164 -1.93 -20.60 2.62
CA ILE A 164 -0.65 -21.12 3.11
C ILE A 164 -0.21 -22.37 2.34
N GLU A 165 -1.11 -23.38 2.20
CA GLU A 165 -0.77 -24.69 1.70
C GLU A 165 -0.81 -24.79 0.16
N HIS A 166 -1.79 -24.13 -0.47
CA HIS A 166 -2.00 -24.23 -1.92
C HIS A 166 -1.38 -23.09 -2.70
N LEU A 167 -1.40 -21.86 -2.13
CA LEU A 167 -0.85 -20.69 -2.82
C LEU A 167 0.58 -20.36 -2.37
N GLY A 168 1.03 -20.88 -1.23
CA GLY A 168 2.40 -20.73 -0.76
C GLY A 168 2.76 -19.27 -0.45
N VAL A 169 1.82 -18.50 0.11
CA VAL A 169 2.06 -17.11 0.51
C VAL A 169 3.24 -17.02 1.48
N LYS A 170 4.01 -15.97 1.36
CA LYS A 170 5.22 -15.73 2.17
C LYS A 170 4.92 -15.05 3.49
N VAL A 171 3.86 -14.24 3.55
CA VAL A 171 3.44 -13.54 4.76
C VAL A 171 1.92 -13.61 4.89
N LEU A 172 1.46 -13.84 6.11
CA LEU A 172 0.07 -13.69 6.53
C LEU A 172 -0.02 -12.57 7.56
N LEU A 173 -0.74 -11.50 7.23
CA LEU A 173 -1.06 -10.45 8.18
C LEU A 173 -2.46 -10.64 8.74
N VAL A 174 -2.61 -10.51 10.07
CA VAL A 174 -3.91 -10.32 10.72
C VAL A 174 -4.04 -8.84 11.02
N LEU A 175 -4.96 -8.17 10.31
CA LEU A 175 -5.10 -6.73 10.30
C LEU A 175 -6.31 -6.27 11.12
N GLY A 176 -6.08 -5.84 12.37
CA GLY A 176 -7.03 -5.07 13.14
C GLY A 176 -7.09 -3.61 12.68
N HIS A 177 -8.13 -2.88 13.04
CA HIS A 177 -8.24 -1.47 12.66
C HIS A 177 -8.97 -0.63 13.69
N GLY A 178 -8.68 0.67 13.72
CA GLY A 178 -9.31 1.63 14.61
C GLY A 178 -10.83 1.72 14.44
N SER A 179 -11.55 1.93 15.53
CA SER A 179 -13.02 2.08 15.54
C SER A 179 -13.75 0.90 14.88
N CYS A 180 -13.29 -0.34 15.09
CA CYS A 180 -13.91 -1.53 14.55
C CYS A 180 -15.31 -1.75 15.12
N GLY A 181 -16.34 -1.72 14.24
CA GLY A 181 -17.74 -1.87 14.63
C GLY A 181 -18.04 -3.21 15.30
N GLY A 182 -17.43 -4.32 14.84
CA GLY A 182 -17.60 -5.64 15.43
C GLY A 182 -17.07 -5.73 16.87
N VAL A 183 -15.87 -5.18 17.11
CA VAL A 183 -15.29 -5.15 18.47
C VAL A 183 -16.07 -4.17 19.36
N THR A 184 -16.48 -3.01 18.82
CA THR A 184 -17.32 -2.04 19.55
C THR A 184 -18.61 -2.68 20.04
N ALA A 185 -19.31 -3.38 19.17
CA ALA A 185 -20.54 -4.09 19.52
C ALA A 185 -20.27 -5.22 20.54
N ALA A 186 -19.17 -5.94 20.39
CA ALA A 186 -18.80 -7.02 21.30
C ALA A 186 -18.51 -6.56 22.72
N ILE A 187 -17.86 -5.40 22.91
CA ILE A 187 -17.58 -4.86 24.26
C ILE A 187 -18.74 -4.06 24.86
N SER A 188 -19.81 -3.78 24.09
CA SER A 188 -21.00 -3.10 24.62
C SER A 188 -21.68 -3.94 25.69
N ALA A 189 -22.10 -3.27 26.77
CA ALA A 189 -22.85 -3.89 27.87
C ALA A 189 -24.38 -4.00 27.62
N GLY A 190 -24.85 -3.63 26.40
CA GLY A 190 -26.24 -3.56 26.04
C GLY A 190 -26.91 -4.91 25.73
N GLU A 191 -28.16 -4.84 25.25
CA GLU A 191 -28.91 -6.01 24.81
C GLU A 191 -28.19 -6.79 23.73
N HIS A 192 -28.28 -8.12 23.78
CA HIS A 192 -27.66 -9.00 22.82
C HIS A 192 -28.37 -8.91 21.47
N GLU A 193 -27.59 -8.76 20.43
CA GLU A 193 -28.05 -8.92 19.06
C GLU A 193 -28.67 -10.34 18.86
N HIS A 194 -29.43 -10.52 17.78
CA HIS A 194 -30.12 -11.78 17.50
C HIS A 194 -29.56 -12.45 16.22
N GLY A 195 -29.76 -13.76 16.12
CA GLY A 195 -29.42 -14.54 14.94
C GLY A 195 -27.92 -14.57 14.65
N ASN A 196 -27.55 -14.44 13.39
CA ASN A 196 -26.15 -14.59 12.94
C ASN A 196 -25.22 -13.51 13.51
N ILE A 197 -25.74 -12.30 13.76
CA ILE A 197 -24.92 -11.22 14.35
C ILE A 197 -24.55 -11.60 15.80
N ALA A 198 -25.50 -12.11 16.59
CA ALA A 198 -25.24 -12.57 17.94
C ALA A 198 -24.11 -13.62 17.96
N HIS A 199 -24.21 -14.62 17.07
CA HIS A 199 -23.20 -15.67 16.99
C HIS A 199 -21.81 -15.12 16.64
N LEU A 200 -21.71 -14.18 15.70
CA LEU A 200 -20.47 -13.50 15.37
C LEU A 200 -19.91 -12.73 16.57
N LEU A 201 -20.76 -11.92 17.23
CA LEU A 201 -20.34 -11.08 18.36
C LEU A 201 -19.94 -11.92 19.58
N ASP A 202 -20.58 -13.06 19.81
CA ASP A 202 -20.21 -13.97 20.92
C ASP A 202 -18.78 -14.52 20.74
N THR A 203 -18.35 -14.79 19.49
CA THR A 203 -16.99 -15.22 19.24
C THR A 203 -15.98 -14.12 19.57
N ILE A 204 -16.26 -12.87 19.15
CA ILE A 204 -15.40 -11.71 19.46
C ILE A 204 -15.44 -11.42 20.97
N ARG A 205 -16.64 -11.45 21.59
CA ARG A 205 -16.83 -11.19 23.02
C ARG A 205 -16.03 -12.13 23.90
N ASN A 206 -15.91 -13.40 23.50
CA ASN A 206 -15.07 -14.37 24.21
C ASN A 206 -13.60 -13.96 24.24
N ASP A 207 -13.11 -13.33 23.17
CA ASP A 207 -11.73 -12.86 23.10
C ASP A 207 -11.51 -11.61 23.94
N VAL A 208 -12.50 -10.71 23.96
CA VAL A 208 -12.39 -9.38 24.58
C VAL A 208 -13.17 -9.25 25.90
N ARG A 209 -13.43 -10.37 26.59
CA ARG A 209 -14.28 -10.42 27.79
C ARG A 209 -13.87 -9.40 28.87
N ASP A 210 -12.57 -9.15 29.04
CA ASP A 210 -12.03 -8.24 30.04
C ASP A 210 -12.31 -6.76 29.74
N TYR A 211 -12.78 -6.47 28.54
CA TYR A 211 -13.08 -5.12 28.03
C TYR A 211 -14.59 -4.83 27.98
N ILE A 212 -15.45 -5.81 28.30
CA ILE A 212 -16.92 -5.63 28.26
C ILE A 212 -17.35 -4.51 29.23
N GLY A 213 -18.16 -3.57 28.74
CA GLY A 213 -18.62 -2.41 29.45
C GLY A 213 -17.58 -1.28 29.63
N LYS A 214 -16.41 -1.39 28.96
CA LYS A 214 -15.31 -0.42 29.04
C LYS A 214 -15.07 0.23 27.68
N ALA A 215 -15.97 1.08 27.24
CA ALA A 215 -15.89 1.72 25.91
C ALA A 215 -14.58 2.51 25.69
N GLU A 216 -14.01 3.08 26.75
CA GLU A 216 -12.72 3.77 26.74
C GLU A 216 -11.53 2.87 26.45
N SER A 217 -11.73 1.55 26.49
CA SER A 217 -10.70 0.53 26.22
C SER A 217 -10.82 -0.09 24.83
N LEU A 218 -11.61 0.51 23.92
CA LEU A 218 -11.86 -0.04 22.58
C LEU A 218 -10.58 -0.38 21.83
N ASP A 219 -9.61 0.53 21.77
CA ASP A 219 -8.35 0.29 21.05
C ASP A 219 -7.59 -0.90 21.64
N LYS A 220 -7.55 -1.02 22.99
CA LYS A 220 -6.93 -2.17 23.65
C LYS A 220 -7.66 -3.47 23.34
N ALA A 221 -8.98 -3.45 23.27
CA ALA A 221 -9.78 -4.61 22.91
C ALA A 221 -9.50 -5.04 21.45
N ILE A 222 -9.40 -4.08 20.53
CA ILE A 222 -9.05 -4.34 19.11
C ILE A 222 -7.67 -4.97 19.01
N LEU A 223 -6.66 -4.41 19.67
CA LEU A 223 -5.29 -4.94 19.65
C LEU A 223 -5.26 -6.35 20.21
N HIS A 224 -5.90 -6.57 21.38
CA HIS A 224 -5.97 -7.88 22.02
C HIS A 224 -6.67 -8.91 21.12
N HIS A 225 -7.84 -8.56 20.56
CA HIS A 225 -8.55 -9.44 19.63
C HIS A 225 -7.70 -9.82 18.43
N THR A 226 -6.96 -8.86 17.85
CA THR A 226 -6.06 -9.11 16.72
C THR A 226 -4.97 -10.12 17.08
N LEU A 227 -4.37 -10.01 18.27
CA LEU A 227 -3.37 -10.96 18.77
C LEU A 227 -3.99 -12.37 18.96
N VAL A 228 -5.19 -12.44 19.52
CA VAL A 228 -5.90 -13.74 19.71
C VAL A 228 -6.17 -14.42 18.37
N GLN A 229 -6.44 -13.68 17.29
CA GLN A 229 -6.59 -14.30 15.95
C GLN A 229 -5.25 -14.88 15.45
N VAL A 230 -4.13 -14.20 15.70
CA VAL A 230 -2.79 -14.74 15.36
C VAL A 230 -2.52 -16.02 16.16
N ASP A 231 -2.81 -16.02 17.46
CA ASP A 231 -2.60 -17.20 18.33
C ASP A 231 -3.44 -18.40 17.83
N ARG A 232 -4.68 -18.17 17.38
CA ARG A 232 -5.53 -19.21 16.79
C ARG A 232 -4.93 -19.80 15.51
N ILE A 233 -4.42 -18.97 14.63
CA ILE A 233 -3.78 -19.40 13.39
C ILE A 233 -2.51 -20.21 13.73
N MET A 234 -1.69 -19.70 14.63
CA MET A 234 -0.44 -20.35 15.05
C MET A 234 -0.66 -21.65 15.84
N ALA A 235 -1.85 -21.88 16.40
CA ALA A 235 -2.19 -23.13 17.08
C ALA A 235 -2.32 -24.33 16.13
N TYR A 236 -2.38 -24.10 14.82
CA TYR A 236 -2.39 -25.17 13.83
C TYR A 236 -0.96 -25.64 13.54
N PRO A 237 -0.66 -26.95 13.74
CA PRO A 237 0.72 -27.46 13.65
C PRO A 237 1.40 -27.20 12.32
N HIS A 238 0.68 -27.31 11.19
CA HIS A 238 1.23 -27.08 9.86
C HIS A 238 1.61 -25.61 9.63
N VAL A 239 0.89 -24.66 10.24
CA VAL A 239 1.24 -23.23 10.19
C VAL A 239 2.49 -22.95 11.02
N ALA A 240 2.52 -23.49 12.26
CA ALA A 240 3.66 -23.33 13.16
C ALA A 240 4.94 -23.89 12.53
N GLU A 241 4.87 -25.09 11.91
CA GLU A 241 6.00 -25.71 11.22
C GLU A 241 6.56 -24.83 10.09
N LYS A 242 5.70 -24.22 9.25
CA LYS A 242 6.15 -23.32 8.17
C LYS A 242 6.82 -22.07 8.71
N VAL A 243 6.32 -21.54 9.84
CA VAL A 243 6.95 -20.37 10.49
C VAL A 243 8.31 -20.76 11.09
N GLU A 244 8.43 -21.92 11.75
CA GLU A 244 9.68 -22.43 12.31
C GLU A 244 10.73 -22.70 11.22
N ASN A 245 10.29 -23.19 10.06
CA ASN A 245 11.16 -23.43 8.90
C ASN A 245 11.57 -22.15 8.16
N GLY A 246 11.01 -20.96 8.51
CA GLY A 246 11.27 -19.71 7.84
C GLY A 246 10.62 -19.59 6.45
N GLU A 247 9.58 -20.38 6.18
CA GLU A 247 8.84 -20.38 4.91
C GLU A 247 7.70 -19.35 4.92
N LEU A 248 7.19 -19.00 6.11
CA LEU A 248 6.05 -18.12 6.33
C LEU A 248 6.32 -17.16 7.50
N LEU A 249 5.91 -15.91 7.35
CA LEU A 249 5.73 -14.99 8.48
C LEU A 249 4.25 -14.84 8.80
N VAL A 250 3.85 -15.00 10.06
CA VAL A 250 2.51 -14.63 10.56
C VAL A 250 2.68 -13.44 11.49
N LYS A 251 2.03 -12.31 11.18
CA LYS A 251 2.21 -11.06 11.93
C LYS A 251 0.87 -10.39 12.23
N PRO A 252 0.67 -9.94 13.48
CA PRO A 252 -0.41 -9.01 13.83
C PRO A 252 -0.07 -7.61 13.37
N ALA A 253 -1.06 -6.90 12.82
CA ALA A 253 -0.93 -5.51 12.42
C ALA A 253 -2.17 -4.70 12.79
N TYR A 254 -2.01 -3.40 12.89
CA TYR A 254 -3.08 -2.45 13.20
C TYR A 254 -3.10 -1.33 12.15
N TYR A 255 -4.27 -1.09 11.58
CA TYR A 255 -4.56 -0.01 10.66
C TYR A 255 -5.26 1.14 11.38
N ASP A 256 -4.62 2.29 11.40
CA ASP A 256 -5.23 3.53 11.90
C ASP A 256 -6.08 4.18 10.80
N VAL A 257 -7.39 4.15 10.96
CA VAL A 257 -8.36 4.72 10.01
C VAL A 257 -8.29 6.25 9.90
N ASN A 258 -7.60 6.94 10.82
CA ASN A 258 -7.46 8.39 10.78
C ASN A 258 -6.24 8.85 9.98
N THR A 259 -5.19 8.02 9.94
CA THR A 259 -3.91 8.38 9.32
C THR A 259 -3.59 7.56 8.08
N GLY A 260 -4.32 6.46 7.84
CA GLY A 260 -4.00 5.52 6.77
C GLY A 260 -2.80 4.62 7.04
N LYS A 261 -2.18 4.71 8.23
CA LYS A 261 -0.97 3.97 8.57
C LYS A 261 -1.25 2.58 9.13
N VAL A 262 -0.44 1.62 8.71
CA VAL A 262 -0.38 0.28 9.28
C VAL A 262 0.88 0.14 10.12
N SER A 263 0.75 -0.39 11.33
CA SER A 263 1.85 -0.72 12.22
C SER A 263 1.80 -2.19 12.64
N LEU A 264 2.96 -2.84 12.72
CA LEU A 264 3.04 -4.18 13.29
C LEU A 264 2.86 -4.11 14.80
N LEU A 265 2.14 -5.09 15.35
CA LEU A 265 2.03 -5.29 16.80
C LEU A 265 3.16 -6.20 17.28
N GLN A 266 3.55 -6.01 18.53
CA GLN A 266 4.59 -6.82 19.20
C GLN A 266 3.96 -7.89 20.08
#